data_87b7a9eee9e5d98879911e2c3f2b6231
#
_entry.id   87b7a9eee9e5d98879911e2c3f2b6231
#
_cell.length_a   1.000
_cell.length_b   1.000
_cell.length_c   1.000
_cell.angle_alpha   90.00
_cell.angle_beta   90.00
_cell.angle_gamma   90.00
#
_symmetry.space_group_name_H-M   'P 1'
#
loop_
_entity.id
_entity.type
_entity.pdbx_description
1 polymer ?
#
loop_
_entity_poly.entity_id
_entity_poly.type
_entity_poly.pdbx_seq_one_letter_code
_entity_poly.pdbx_strand_id
1 'polypeptide(L)'
;MGVVDYLSDYPEKDTILIGLFIIKNDKQKQGLGTKIFRYLEKSFKNKKFLKIRIGVLVDNEIGLSFWKKQNFKEIERKFEKSEKEVIVMEKEI
;
A
#
# COMPACT_ATOMS: atom_id res chain seq x y z
N MET A 1 -7.90 -12.71 -8.35
CA MET A 1 -7.59 -13.07 -6.99
C MET A 1 -6.36 -12.35 -6.49
N GLY A 2 -6.30 -12.05 -5.27
CA GLY A 2 -5.18 -11.33 -4.71
C GLY A 2 -4.95 -11.66 -3.25
N VAL A 3 -3.86 -11.14 -2.71
CA VAL A 3 -3.51 -11.36 -1.32
C VAL A 3 -3.20 -10.01 -0.69
N VAL A 4 -3.74 -9.78 0.50
CA VAL A 4 -3.44 -8.58 1.25
C VAL A 4 -3.06 -8.99 2.66
N ASP A 5 -1.95 -8.47 3.14
CA ASP A 5 -1.51 -8.71 4.50
C ASP A 5 -1.20 -7.36 5.12
N TYR A 6 -1.72 -7.08 6.29
CA TYR A 6 -1.53 -5.79 6.90
C TYR A 6 -1.49 -5.88 8.41
N LEU A 7 -0.93 -4.84 9.04
CA LEU A 7 -0.89 -4.70 10.49
C LEU A 7 -1.69 -3.46 10.86
N SER A 8 -2.50 -3.56 11.88
CA SER A 8 -3.25 -2.41 12.35
C SER A 8 -2.52 -1.76 13.52
N ASP A 9 -2.69 -0.45 13.64
CA ASP A 9 -2.06 0.36 14.68
C ASP A 9 -0.53 0.25 14.64
N TYR A 10 0.02 0.27 13.43
CA TYR A 10 1.46 0.18 13.23
C TYR A 10 1.84 1.02 12.02
N PRO A 11 2.90 1.79 12.08
CA PRO A 11 3.83 1.97 13.21
C PRO A 11 3.30 2.84 14.33
N GLU A 12 2.16 3.43 14.13
CA GLU A 12 1.53 4.23 15.18
C GLU A 12 0.06 3.93 15.23
N LYS A 13 -0.58 4.39 16.31
CA LYS A 13 -2.00 4.19 16.49
C LYS A 13 -2.79 4.75 15.32
N ASP A 14 -3.88 4.10 14.97
CA ASP A 14 -4.81 4.50 13.91
C ASP A 14 -4.18 4.47 12.51
N THR A 15 -3.08 3.75 12.35
CA THR A 15 -2.42 3.58 11.07
C THR A 15 -2.46 2.11 10.67
N ILE A 16 -2.72 1.85 9.40
CA ILE A 16 -2.65 0.51 8.83
C ILE A 16 -1.37 0.44 8.01
N LEU A 17 -0.53 -0.55 8.28
CA LEU A 17 0.63 -0.80 7.45
C LEU A 17 0.33 -1.99 6.55
N ILE A 18 0.28 -1.79 5.25
CA ILE A 18 0.08 -2.87 4.32
C ILE A 18 1.44 -3.46 3.99
N GLY A 19 1.66 -4.68 4.44
CA GLY A 19 2.93 -5.35 4.20
C GLY A 19 2.95 -6.10 2.90
N LEU A 20 1.79 -6.53 2.43
CA LEU A 20 1.73 -7.29 1.21
C LEU A 20 0.44 -6.99 0.48
N PHE A 21 0.53 -6.61 -0.77
CA PHE A 21 -0.65 -6.37 -1.59
C PHE A 21 -0.33 -6.91 -2.98
N ILE A 22 -0.80 -8.10 -3.25
CA ILE A 22 -0.55 -8.77 -4.51
C ILE A 22 -1.85 -9.05 -5.20
N ILE A 23 -2.00 -8.58 -6.43
CA ILE A 23 -3.14 -8.87 -7.25
C ILE A 23 -2.67 -9.78 -8.36
N LYS A 24 -3.17 -10.97 -8.38
CA LYS A 24 -2.80 -11.87 -9.42
C LYS A 24 -3.36 -11.36 -10.71
N ASN A 25 -2.45 -11.08 -11.62
CA ASN A 25 -2.87 -10.39 -12.76
C ASN A 25 -2.66 -11.17 -13.96
N ASP A 26 -3.68 -11.59 -14.63
CA ASP A 26 -3.46 -12.24 -15.77
C ASP A 26 -3.75 -11.43 -16.85
N LYS A 27 -3.73 -10.36 -17.02
CA LYS A 27 -3.81 -9.72 -18.13
C LYS A 27 -4.16 -8.42 -17.91
N GLN A 28 -4.89 -7.81 -17.87
CA GLN A 28 -5.11 -6.55 -17.79
C GLN A 28 -5.88 -6.17 -16.75
N LYS A 29 -5.63 -6.40 -15.66
CA LYS A 29 -6.44 -6.17 -14.58
C LYS A 29 -6.16 -4.93 -13.89
N GLN A 30 -5.87 -3.86 -14.56
CA GLN A 30 -5.59 -2.59 -13.94
C GLN A 30 -6.71 -2.11 -13.07
N GLY A 31 -7.94 -2.28 -13.47
CA GLY A 31 -9.05 -1.83 -12.67
C GLY A 31 -9.30 -2.68 -11.44
N LEU A 32 -8.87 -3.92 -11.48
CA LEU A 32 -9.11 -4.82 -10.37
C LEU A 32 -8.36 -4.40 -9.11
N GLY A 33 -7.08 -4.06 -9.27
CA GLY A 33 -6.31 -3.64 -8.11
C GLY A 33 -6.90 -2.39 -7.47
N THR A 34 -7.31 -1.44 -8.29
CA THR A 34 -7.93 -0.22 -7.81
C THR A 34 -9.23 -0.52 -7.07
N LYS A 35 -10.06 -1.41 -7.60
CA LYS A 35 -11.31 -1.76 -6.96
C LYS A 35 -11.09 -2.40 -5.60
N ILE A 36 -10.13 -3.32 -5.53
CA ILE A 36 -9.84 -4.00 -4.28
C ILE A 36 -9.30 -3.02 -3.26
N PHE A 37 -8.40 -2.15 -3.68
CA PHE A 37 -7.84 -1.18 -2.75
C PHE A 37 -8.92 -0.22 -2.24
N ARG A 38 -9.81 0.23 -3.10
CA ARG A 38 -10.87 1.13 -2.67
C ARG A 38 -11.79 0.46 -1.66
N TYR A 39 -12.05 -0.82 -1.83
CA TYR A 39 -12.84 -1.55 -0.88
C TYR A 39 -12.14 -1.60 0.48
N LEU A 40 -10.84 -1.89 0.48
CA LEU A 40 -10.06 -1.93 1.71
C LEU A 40 -9.99 -0.56 2.37
N GLU A 41 -9.79 0.47 1.59
CA GLU A 41 -9.72 1.83 2.10
C GLU A 41 -11.02 2.20 2.81
N LYS A 42 -12.15 1.87 2.20
CA LYS A 42 -13.43 2.16 2.81
C LYS A 42 -13.60 1.37 4.10
N SER A 43 -13.18 0.12 4.11
CA SER A 43 -13.26 -0.71 5.29
C SER A 43 -12.42 -0.13 6.44
N PHE A 44 -11.19 0.28 6.16
CA PHE A 44 -10.33 0.87 7.17
C PHE A 44 -10.90 2.18 7.70
N LYS A 45 -11.46 2.98 6.79
CA LYS A 45 -12.06 4.23 7.17
C LYS A 45 -13.26 4.00 8.09
N ASN A 46 -14.07 3.00 7.79
CA ASN A 46 -15.21 2.66 8.64
C ASN A 46 -14.78 2.16 10.01
N LYS A 47 -13.60 1.59 10.10
CA LYS A 47 -13.05 1.16 11.39
C LYS A 47 -12.30 2.29 12.09
N LYS A 48 -12.35 3.49 11.50
CA LYS A 48 -11.78 4.70 12.11
C LYS A 48 -10.28 4.79 12.10
N PHE A 49 -9.63 4.08 11.17
CA PHE A 49 -8.22 4.29 10.95
C PHE A 49 -8.03 5.59 10.17
N LEU A 50 -6.94 6.27 10.41
CA LEU A 50 -6.68 7.58 9.84
C LEU A 50 -5.71 7.58 8.70
N LYS A 51 -4.83 6.60 8.65
CA LYS A 51 -3.78 6.56 7.65
C LYS A 51 -3.50 5.14 7.17
N ILE A 52 -3.02 5.04 5.93
CA ILE A 52 -2.53 3.77 5.40
C ILE A 52 -1.10 4.00 4.95
N ARG A 53 -0.20 3.12 5.34
CA ARG A 53 1.21 3.21 4.97
C ARG A 53 1.62 1.93 4.25
N ILE A 54 2.48 2.08 3.24
CA ILE A 54 2.98 0.95 2.48
C ILE A 54 4.46 1.12 2.21
N GLY A 55 5.13 0.02 1.89
CA GLY A 55 6.52 0.06 1.44
C GLY A 55 6.59 -0.52 0.04
N VAL A 56 7.29 0.15 -0.86
CA VAL A 56 7.42 -0.27 -2.25
C VAL A 56 8.90 -0.24 -2.62
N LEU A 57 9.38 -1.30 -3.25
CA LEU A 57 10.77 -1.31 -3.70
C LEU A 57 11.00 -0.21 -4.72
N VAL A 58 12.16 0.42 -4.64
CA VAL A 58 12.44 1.59 -5.46
C VAL A 58 12.42 1.25 -6.95
N ASP A 59 12.74 0.03 -7.32
CA ASP A 59 12.74 -0.34 -8.74
C ASP A 59 11.42 -0.95 -9.19
N ASN A 60 10.41 -0.95 -8.36
CA ASN A 60 9.11 -1.45 -8.74
C ASN A 60 8.27 -0.29 -9.27
N GLU A 61 8.54 0.11 -10.51
CA GLU A 61 7.89 1.28 -11.09
C GLU A 61 6.39 1.11 -11.22
N ILE A 62 5.94 -0.08 -11.52
CA ILE A 62 4.51 -0.33 -11.65
C ILE A 62 3.83 -0.15 -10.30
N GLY A 63 4.44 -0.66 -9.24
CA GLY A 63 3.88 -0.49 -7.90
C GLY A 63 3.87 0.95 -7.47
N LEU A 64 4.96 1.67 -7.70
CA LEU A 64 5.03 3.08 -7.35
C LEU A 64 3.94 3.87 -8.08
N SER A 65 3.78 3.60 -9.36
CA SER A 65 2.76 4.29 -10.15
C SER A 65 1.36 3.99 -9.64
N PHE A 66 1.10 2.72 -9.30
CA PHE A 66 -0.20 2.33 -8.78
C PHE A 66 -0.53 3.09 -7.50
N TRP A 67 0.42 3.13 -6.55
CA TRP A 67 0.15 3.78 -5.26
C TRP A 67 0.03 5.29 -5.39
N LYS A 68 0.79 5.89 -6.31
CA LYS A 68 0.64 7.32 -6.57
C LYS A 68 -0.75 7.62 -7.13
N LYS A 69 -1.29 6.75 -7.96
CA LYS A 69 -2.64 6.93 -8.47
C LYS A 69 -3.68 6.81 -7.38
N GLN A 70 -3.34 6.11 -6.29
CA GLN A 70 -4.25 6.00 -5.15
C GLN A 70 -4.03 7.15 -4.17
N ASN A 71 -3.26 8.16 -4.58
CA ASN A 71 -3.00 9.37 -3.79
C ASN A 71 -2.08 9.17 -2.60
N PHE A 72 -1.25 8.16 -2.65
CA PHE A 72 -0.21 7.99 -1.65
C PHE A 72 0.95 8.94 -1.95
N LYS A 73 1.61 9.40 -0.92
CA LYS A 73 2.77 10.28 -1.04
C LYS A 73 3.97 9.61 -0.44
N GLU A 74 5.12 9.82 -1.06
CA GLU A 74 6.36 9.29 -0.53
C GLU A 74 6.73 10.08 0.72
N ILE A 75 7.04 9.39 1.82
CA ILE A 75 7.40 10.08 3.05
C ILE A 75 8.84 9.79 3.47
N GLU A 76 9.41 8.66 3.08
CA GLU A 76 10.81 8.39 3.38
C GLU A 76 11.30 7.22 2.54
N ARG A 77 12.60 7.02 2.54
CA ARG A 77 13.22 5.87 1.90
C ARG A 77 14.13 5.20 2.90
N LYS A 78 14.17 3.89 2.89
CA LYS A 78 15.06 3.16 3.78
C LYS A 78 15.61 1.93 3.08
N PHE A 79 16.74 1.43 3.59
CA PHE A 79 17.30 0.21 3.07
C PHE A 79 16.89 -0.93 3.98
N GLU A 80 16.46 -2.01 3.37
CA GLU A 80 16.11 -3.19 4.12
C GLU A 80 17.35 -4.05 4.31
N LYS A 81 17.23 -5.09 5.10
CA LYS A 81 18.36 -5.97 5.39
C LYS A 81 18.97 -6.59 4.15
N SER A 82 18.19 -6.70 3.08
CA SER A 82 18.68 -7.25 1.83
C SER A 82 19.37 -6.19 0.97
N GLU A 83 19.61 -5.02 1.54
CA GLU A 83 20.26 -3.92 0.85
C GLU A 83 19.43 -3.36 -0.30
N LYS A 84 18.15 -3.60 -0.31
CA LYS A 84 17.28 -3.01 -1.31
C LYS A 84 16.62 -1.78 -0.72
N GLU A 85 16.51 -0.75 -1.54
CA GLU A 85 15.88 0.49 -1.08
C GLU A 85 14.37 0.37 -1.20
N VAL A 86 13.68 0.79 -0.16
CA VAL A 86 12.22 0.76 -0.10
C VAL A 86 11.73 2.19 0.08
N ILE A 87 10.75 2.56 -0.72
CA ILE A 87 10.10 3.85 -0.59
C ILE A 87 8.87 3.66 0.27
N VAL A 88 8.79 4.38 1.37
CA VAL A 88 7.64 4.32 2.25
C VAL A 88 6.65 5.38 1.82
N MET A 89 5.42 4.99 1.59
CA MET A 89 4.39 5.91 1.13
C MET A 89 3.22 5.87 2.10
N GLU A 90 2.51 6.97 2.21
CA GLU A 90 1.42 7.09 3.16
C GLU A 90 0.28 7.88 2.57
N LYS A 91 -0.93 7.56 2.99
CA LYS A 91 -2.12 8.27 2.58
C LYS A 91 -3.02 8.47 3.79
N GLU A 92 -3.55 9.67 3.95
CA GLU A 92 -4.55 9.92 4.98
C GLU A 92 -5.92 9.54 4.43
N ILE A 93 -6.72 8.91 5.22
CA ILE A 93 -8.05 8.47 4.77
C ILE A 93 -9.18 8.99 5.65
#